data_a69eed053869de6ad1d013fab7cea14a
#
_entry.id   a69eed053869de6ad1d013fab7cea14a
#
_cell.length_a   1.000
_cell.length_b   1.000
_cell.length_c   1.000
_cell.angle_alpha   90.00
_cell.angle_beta   90.00
_cell.angle_gamma   90.00
#
_symmetry.space_group_name_H-M   'P 1'
#
loop_
_entity.id
_entity.type
_entity.pdbx_description
1 polymer ?
#
loop_
_entity_poly.entity_id
_entity_poly.type
_entity_poly.pdbx_seq_one_letter_code
_entity_poly.pdbx_strand_id
1 'polypeptide(L)'
;MRLRFAGVPLTADEGGYGVVAGRWADGASLYGDAWVDRPQALVLLYRVAWEGGPAGVRVLALVATAVTAFGVGWAARTLAGRNAAMAAVGLYLLVSPAPRLEGWAANGELLAGAFTTLGIACLLAWRAAGGTSARLLAVGMLLVSTAPLVKQSAVEGLLVAVVLVAPHARSRLPAFGWALLPWLVAVAHGVALGIDRWWFAVVGYRLHGEPAADGLLGRLELFWQAVPPLALDAAPLLAVGLVCVGRLSRRHRVYAAWLAGGLVGVIGGGLFHPHYWLQLLPLGAVVAGVALVRMPRRAGAAVVVGVAVLAVGWAPFLATGSPAELVSEATGDQRLASAEDLGRELADLTDPDERVLVVWAAASAYAYAGREPATPYLWFRPVRYIDGAAEAIVDEVAGVDPPTAVAVAQPPDLLDPGGDLSRLLEQRYRPAATVDGVPVFVLKE
;
A
#
# COMPACT_ATOMS: atom_id res chain seq x y z
N MET A 1 -1.85 -10.27 -17.60
CA MET A 1 -1.26 -8.99 -17.20
C MET A 1 -0.50 -9.10 -15.86
N ARG A 2 -1.13 -9.42 -14.72
CA ARG A 2 -0.45 -9.45 -13.42
C ARG A 2 0.70 -10.44 -13.29
N LEU A 3 0.67 -11.58 -13.96
CA LEU A 3 1.78 -12.54 -13.95
C LEU A 3 3.09 -11.94 -14.51
N ARG A 4 2.99 -10.90 -15.32
CA ARG A 4 4.15 -10.17 -15.83
C ARG A 4 4.92 -9.46 -14.71
N PHE A 5 4.21 -9.05 -13.64
CA PHE A 5 4.81 -8.41 -12.47
C PHE A 5 5.33 -9.41 -11.42
N ALA A 6 5.20 -10.73 -11.64
CA ALA A 6 5.67 -11.72 -10.69
C ALA A 6 7.21 -11.70 -10.51
N GLY A 7 7.94 -11.35 -11.58
CA GLY A 7 9.41 -11.22 -11.56
C GLY A 7 9.91 -9.78 -11.41
N VAL A 8 9.04 -8.83 -11.08
CA VAL A 8 9.42 -7.43 -10.86
C VAL A 8 10.03 -7.30 -9.46
N PRO A 9 11.15 -6.54 -9.27
CA PRO A 9 11.71 -6.29 -7.95
C PRO A 9 10.67 -5.75 -6.97
N LEU A 10 10.83 -6.06 -5.68
CA LEU A 10 9.98 -5.54 -4.63
C LEU A 10 10.13 -4.01 -4.53
N THR A 11 9.01 -3.31 -4.36
CA THR A 11 9.06 -1.89 -3.99
C THR A 11 9.72 -1.71 -2.62
N ALA A 12 10.16 -0.50 -2.31
CA ALA A 12 10.72 -0.20 -0.98
C ALA A 12 9.76 -0.57 0.15
N ASP A 13 8.45 -0.33 -0.05
CA ASP A 13 7.42 -0.70 0.92
C ASP A 13 7.27 -2.23 1.04
N GLU A 14 7.19 -2.94 -0.08
CA GLU A 14 7.07 -4.40 -0.07
C GLU A 14 8.25 -5.09 0.60
N GLY A 15 9.48 -4.71 0.22
CA GLY A 15 10.69 -5.27 0.80
C GLY A 15 10.83 -4.91 2.26
N GLY A 16 10.64 -3.63 2.60
CA GLY A 16 10.75 -3.16 3.98
C GLY A 16 9.72 -3.81 4.91
N TYR A 17 8.44 -3.93 4.48
CA TYR A 17 7.43 -4.66 5.29
C TYR A 17 7.76 -6.13 5.43
N GLY A 18 8.33 -6.77 4.40
CA GLY A 18 8.80 -8.14 4.45
C GLY A 18 9.91 -8.33 5.49
N VAL A 19 10.94 -7.45 5.47
CA VAL A 19 12.03 -7.47 6.45
C VAL A 19 11.51 -7.25 7.88
N VAL A 20 10.66 -6.24 8.10
CA VAL A 20 10.05 -5.99 9.42
C VAL A 20 9.25 -7.20 9.89
N ALA A 21 8.49 -7.84 9.01
CA ALA A 21 7.68 -9.00 9.32
C ALA A 21 8.53 -10.24 9.64
N GLY A 22 9.63 -10.45 8.90
CA GLY A 22 10.63 -11.50 9.17
C GLY A 22 11.29 -11.31 10.52
N ARG A 23 11.85 -10.13 10.78
CA ARG A 23 12.47 -9.81 12.09
C ARG A 23 11.49 -10.00 13.25
N TRP A 24 10.23 -9.60 13.08
CA TRP A 24 9.22 -9.87 14.08
C TRP A 24 8.94 -11.38 14.25
N ALA A 25 8.98 -12.16 13.18
CA ALA A 25 8.85 -13.62 13.27
C ALA A 25 10.00 -14.25 14.04
N ASP A 26 11.22 -13.72 13.88
CA ASP A 26 12.46 -14.18 14.52
C ASP A 26 12.62 -13.65 15.97
N GLY A 27 11.64 -12.89 16.48
CA GLY A 27 11.59 -12.47 17.88
C GLY A 27 11.95 -11.00 18.14
N ALA A 28 12.28 -10.21 17.11
CA ALA A 28 12.47 -8.77 17.27
C ALA A 28 11.18 -8.09 17.75
N SER A 29 11.30 -7.05 18.55
CA SER A 29 10.12 -6.31 19.04
C SER A 29 9.53 -5.46 17.92
N LEU A 30 8.27 -5.74 17.55
CA LEU A 30 7.54 -4.90 16.59
C LEU A 30 7.35 -3.49 17.18
N TYR A 31 7.60 -2.46 16.41
CA TYR A 31 7.63 -1.03 16.78
C TYR A 31 8.82 -0.62 17.67
N GLY A 32 9.71 -1.55 18.01
CA GLY A 32 10.99 -1.30 18.63
C GLY A 32 12.11 -1.58 17.63
N ASP A 33 12.74 -2.76 17.76
CA ASP A 33 13.86 -3.18 16.89
C ASP A 33 13.44 -3.36 15.43
N ALA A 34 12.19 -3.74 15.20
CA ALA A 34 11.55 -3.81 13.87
C ALA A 34 10.48 -2.71 13.75
N TRP A 35 10.92 -1.50 13.39
CA TRP A 35 10.03 -0.34 13.36
C TRP A 35 9.31 -0.18 12.02
N VAL A 36 8.02 0.18 12.10
CA VAL A 36 7.19 0.54 10.94
C VAL A 36 6.01 1.41 11.37
N ASP A 37 5.62 2.37 10.54
CA ASP A 37 4.50 3.30 10.78
C ASP A 37 3.14 2.72 10.33
N ARG A 38 2.96 1.42 10.40
CA ARG A 38 1.76 0.72 9.94
C ARG A 38 1.12 -0.09 11.07
N PRO A 39 -0.22 -0.21 11.07
CA PRO A 39 -0.89 -1.09 12.02
C PRO A 39 -0.46 -2.55 11.85
N GLN A 40 -0.54 -3.29 12.93
CA GLN A 40 -0.05 -4.67 13.01
C GLN A 40 -0.77 -5.65 12.06
N ALA A 41 -1.99 -5.37 11.61
CA ALA A 41 -2.66 -6.26 10.66
C ALA A 41 -1.96 -6.28 9.30
N LEU A 42 -1.37 -5.17 8.84
CA LEU A 42 -0.54 -5.16 7.65
C LEU A 42 0.68 -6.07 7.85
N VAL A 43 1.40 -5.86 8.96
CA VAL A 43 2.62 -6.63 9.25
C VAL A 43 2.32 -8.12 9.40
N LEU A 44 1.17 -8.48 9.98
CA LEU A 44 0.72 -9.86 10.07
C LEU A 44 0.46 -10.50 8.70
N LEU A 45 -0.15 -9.76 7.75
CA LEU A 45 -0.33 -10.25 6.38
C LEU A 45 1.02 -10.49 5.70
N TYR A 46 1.97 -9.58 5.89
CA TYR A 46 3.32 -9.76 5.40
C TYR A 46 4.06 -10.90 6.08
N ARG A 47 3.90 -11.11 7.38
CA ARG A 47 4.50 -12.23 8.11
C ARG A 47 4.12 -13.58 7.51
N VAL A 48 2.84 -13.75 7.18
CA VAL A 48 2.36 -14.98 6.51
C VAL A 48 2.91 -15.08 5.08
N ALA A 49 2.96 -13.99 4.34
CA ALA A 49 3.45 -13.99 2.97
C ALA A 49 4.98 -14.17 2.89
N TRP A 50 5.71 -13.61 3.84
CA TRP A 50 7.18 -13.61 3.86
C TRP A 50 7.81 -15.00 4.05
N GLU A 51 7.05 -15.98 4.55
CA GLU A 51 7.45 -17.40 4.53
C GLU A 51 7.83 -17.90 3.11
N GLY A 52 7.22 -17.29 2.08
CA GLY A 52 7.55 -17.54 0.67
C GLY A 52 8.51 -16.50 0.06
N GLY A 53 9.12 -15.65 0.87
CA GLY A 53 10.00 -14.56 0.42
C GLY A 53 9.31 -13.59 -0.56
N PRO A 54 10.04 -13.01 -1.52
CA PRO A 54 9.49 -12.10 -2.53
C PRO A 54 8.32 -12.68 -3.32
N ALA A 55 8.36 -13.98 -3.65
CA ALA A 55 7.28 -14.66 -4.35
C ALA A 55 6.00 -14.72 -3.50
N GLY A 56 6.11 -14.94 -2.20
CA GLY A 56 4.99 -14.90 -1.27
C GLY A 56 4.30 -13.53 -1.23
N VAL A 57 5.06 -12.44 -1.28
CA VAL A 57 4.52 -11.07 -1.36
C VAL A 57 3.73 -10.87 -2.67
N ARG A 58 4.22 -11.40 -3.79
CA ARG A 58 3.49 -11.36 -5.07
C ARG A 58 2.19 -12.19 -5.02
N VAL A 59 2.21 -13.33 -4.36
CA VAL A 59 1.00 -14.13 -4.12
C VAL A 59 0.00 -13.36 -3.26
N LEU A 60 0.46 -12.67 -2.21
CA LEU A 60 -0.40 -11.82 -1.38
C LEU A 60 -1.11 -10.73 -2.20
N ALA A 61 -0.39 -10.05 -3.10
CA ALA A 61 -0.98 -9.05 -4.00
C ALA A 61 -2.04 -9.68 -4.94
N LEU A 62 -1.78 -10.87 -5.48
CA LEU A 62 -2.73 -11.61 -6.32
C LEU A 62 -3.99 -12.00 -5.56
N VAL A 63 -3.84 -12.52 -4.34
CA VAL A 63 -4.97 -12.89 -3.46
C VAL A 63 -5.80 -11.66 -3.12
N ALA A 64 -5.18 -10.57 -2.70
CA ALA A 64 -5.89 -9.32 -2.40
C ALA A 64 -6.68 -8.81 -3.60
N THR A 65 -6.08 -8.88 -4.80
CA THR A 65 -6.77 -8.51 -6.04
C THR A 65 -7.97 -9.41 -6.33
N ALA A 66 -7.82 -10.72 -6.18
CA ALA A 66 -8.90 -11.67 -6.42
C ALA A 66 -10.07 -11.46 -5.44
N VAL A 67 -9.76 -11.23 -4.16
CA VAL A 67 -10.75 -10.92 -3.13
C VAL A 67 -11.47 -9.60 -3.44
N THR A 68 -10.73 -8.57 -3.83
CA THR A 68 -11.31 -7.27 -4.23
C THR A 68 -12.21 -7.43 -5.45
N ALA A 69 -11.75 -8.14 -6.50
CA ALA A 69 -12.55 -8.39 -7.69
C ALA A 69 -13.85 -9.17 -7.38
N PHE A 70 -13.77 -10.16 -6.49
CA PHE A 70 -14.95 -10.89 -5.99
C PHE A 70 -15.90 -9.94 -5.25
N GLY A 71 -15.39 -9.09 -4.34
CA GLY A 71 -16.20 -8.10 -3.62
C GLY A 71 -16.86 -7.09 -4.56
N VAL A 72 -16.12 -6.57 -5.55
CA VAL A 72 -16.64 -5.69 -6.63
C VAL A 72 -17.77 -6.37 -7.37
N GLY A 73 -17.57 -7.62 -7.81
CA GLY A 73 -18.59 -8.39 -8.52
C GLY A 73 -19.83 -8.64 -7.66
N TRP A 74 -19.65 -9.00 -6.40
CA TRP A 74 -20.77 -9.25 -5.48
C TRP A 74 -21.54 -7.96 -5.17
N ALA A 75 -20.85 -6.86 -4.90
CA ALA A 75 -21.48 -5.55 -4.71
C ALA A 75 -22.30 -5.13 -5.95
N ALA A 76 -21.71 -5.18 -7.14
CA ALA A 76 -22.38 -4.83 -8.39
C ALA A 76 -23.57 -5.77 -8.70
N ARG A 77 -23.44 -7.08 -8.43
CA ARG A 77 -24.53 -8.05 -8.55
C ARG A 77 -25.71 -7.71 -7.65
N THR A 78 -25.44 -7.38 -6.40
CA THR A 78 -26.46 -6.99 -5.42
C THR A 78 -27.17 -5.71 -5.84
N LEU A 79 -26.47 -4.79 -6.50
CA LEU A 79 -27.01 -3.49 -6.92
C LEU A 79 -27.78 -3.54 -8.25
N ALA A 80 -27.33 -4.34 -9.25
CA ALA A 80 -27.88 -4.32 -10.59
C ALA A 80 -27.79 -5.66 -11.36
N GLY A 81 -27.54 -6.77 -10.66
CA GLY A 81 -27.60 -8.12 -11.23
C GLY A 81 -26.31 -8.58 -11.89
N ARG A 82 -26.40 -9.79 -12.55
CA ARG A 82 -25.24 -10.54 -13.06
C ARG A 82 -24.41 -9.75 -14.08
N ASN A 83 -25.06 -9.07 -15.00
CA ASN A 83 -24.35 -8.35 -16.06
C ASN A 83 -23.54 -7.18 -15.50
N ALA A 84 -24.07 -6.48 -14.49
CA ALA A 84 -23.33 -5.43 -13.78
C ALA A 84 -22.11 -6.01 -13.05
N ALA A 85 -22.24 -7.20 -12.44
CA ALA A 85 -21.12 -7.89 -11.82
C ALA A 85 -19.99 -8.19 -12.83
N MET A 86 -20.34 -8.78 -13.96
CA MET A 86 -19.36 -9.12 -15.00
C MET A 86 -18.64 -7.88 -15.55
N ALA A 87 -19.39 -6.81 -15.81
CA ALA A 87 -18.84 -5.54 -16.29
C ALA A 87 -17.91 -4.92 -15.22
N ALA A 88 -18.34 -4.86 -13.95
CA ALA A 88 -17.57 -4.29 -12.86
C ALA A 88 -16.26 -5.06 -12.62
N VAL A 89 -16.30 -6.40 -12.59
CA VAL A 89 -15.11 -7.24 -12.43
C VAL A 89 -14.17 -7.06 -13.61
N GLY A 90 -14.68 -7.07 -14.85
CA GLY A 90 -13.87 -6.86 -16.05
C GLY A 90 -13.14 -5.50 -16.01
N LEU A 91 -13.85 -4.43 -15.67
CA LEU A 91 -13.27 -3.07 -15.55
C LEU A 91 -12.23 -3.00 -14.42
N TYR A 92 -12.53 -3.58 -13.25
CA TYR A 92 -11.57 -3.61 -12.14
C TYR A 92 -10.28 -4.36 -12.52
N LEU A 93 -10.41 -5.55 -13.08
CA LEU A 93 -9.26 -6.37 -13.49
C LEU A 93 -8.45 -5.73 -14.62
N LEU A 94 -9.10 -4.93 -15.47
CA LEU A 94 -8.45 -4.22 -16.55
C LEU A 94 -7.63 -3.02 -16.04
N VAL A 95 -8.17 -2.23 -15.10
CA VAL A 95 -7.56 -0.99 -14.62
C VAL A 95 -6.60 -1.23 -13.46
N SER A 96 -6.91 -2.19 -12.57
CA SER A 96 -6.11 -2.41 -11.35
C SER A 96 -4.63 -2.77 -11.56
N PRO A 97 -4.18 -3.38 -12.68
CA PRO A 97 -2.75 -3.61 -12.93
C PRO A 97 -2.08 -2.43 -13.65
N ALA A 98 -2.73 -1.27 -13.77
CA ALA A 98 -2.13 -0.11 -14.40
C ALA A 98 -0.80 0.23 -13.73
N PRO A 99 0.30 0.35 -14.47
CA PRO A 99 1.64 0.45 -13.90
C PRO A 99 1.77 1.62 -12.93
N ARG A 100 1.31 2.81 -13.33
CA ARG A 100 1.44 4.04 -12.54
C ARG A 100 0.60 4.05 -11.27
N LEU A 101 -0.48 3.26 -11.20
CA LEU A 101 -1.27 3.09 -9.98
C LEU A 101 -0.60 2.15 -8.96
N GLU A 102 0.51 1.51 -9.33
CA GLU A 102 1.20 0.51 -8.51
C GLU A 102 0.27 -0.60 -8.00
N GLY A 103 -0.84 -0.84 -8.71
CA GLY A 103 -1.82 -1.85 -8.31
C GLY A 103 -1.32 -3.29 -8.45
N TRP A 104 -0.12 -3.49 -9.00
CA TRP A 104 0.59 -4.76 -9.07
C TRP A 104 1.35 -5.08 -7.77
N ALA A 105 1.67 -4.08 -6.95
CA ALA A 105 2.38 -4.24 -5.68
C ALA A 105 1.43 -4.56 -4.52
N ALA A 106 1.95 -5.26 -3.51
CA ALA A 106 1.23 -5.57 -2.28
C ALA A 106 1.22 -4.37 -1.31
N ASN A 107 0.88 -3.18 -1.81
CA ASN A 107 0.78 -2.00 -0.98
C ASN A 107 -0.42 -2.04 -0.01
N GLY A 108 -0.39 -1.18 1.01
CA GLY A 108 -1.42 -1.16 2.06
C GLY A 108 -2.82 -0.90 1.52
N GLU A 109 -2.96 -0.11 0.45
CA GLU A 109 -4.23 0.25 -0.19
C GLU A 109 -4.87 -0.95 -0.90
N LEU A 110 -4.07 -1.73 -1.62
CA LEU A 110 -4.55 -2.95 -2.26
C LEU A 110 -5.03 -3.96 -1.22
N LEU A 111 -4.24 -4.16 -0.16
CA LEU A 111 -4.55 -5.11 0.90
C LEU A 111 -5.79 -4.67 1.69
N ALA A 112 -5.86 -3.42 2.12
CA ALA A 112 -7.04 -2.88 2.81
C ALA A 112 -8.29 -2.88 1.91
N GLY A 113 -8.11 -2.62 0.61
CA GLY A 113 -9.17 -2.65 -0.40
C GLY A 113 -9.89 -4.00 -0.49
N ALA A 114 -9.18 -5.11 -0.24
CA ALA A 114 -9.79 -6.44 -0.19
C ALA A 114 -10.78 -6.56 0.98
N PHE A 115 -10.40 -6.13 2.18
CA PHE A 115 -11.27 -6.12 3.36
C PHE A 115 -12.45 -5.16 3.19
N THR A 116 -12.17 -3.93 2.77
CA THR A 116 -13.19 -2.89 2.54
C THR A 116 -14.23 -3.37 1.54
N THR A 117 -13.81 -3.80 0.36
CA THR A 117 -14.72 -4.10 -0.75
C THR A 117 -15.58 -5.34 -0.45
N LEU A 118 -14.98 -6.39 0.10
CA LEU A 118 -15.70 -7.58 0.51
C LEU A 118 -16.67 -7.28 1.67
N GLY A 119 -16.24 -6.48 2.63
CA GLY A 119 -17.09 -6.05 3.74
C GLY A 119 -18.30 -5.22 3.28
N ILE A 120 -18.09 -4.27 2.36
CA ILE A 120 -19.19 -3.50 1.74
C ILE A 120 -20.14 -4.43 0.97
N ALA A 121 -19.62 -5.42 0.23
CA ALA A 121 -20.46 -6.39 -0.48
C ALA A 121 -21.34 -7.19 0.48
N CYS A 122 -20.80 -7.66 1.61
CA CYS A 122 -21.57 -8.31 2.68
C CYS A 122 -22.67 -7.41 3.23
N LEU A 123 -22.36 -6.14 3.53
CA LEU A 123 -23.35 -5.18 4.08
C LEU A 123 -24.44 -4.82 3.05
N LEU A 124 -24.10 -4.71 1.78
CA LEU A 124 -25.08 -4.54 0.71
C LEU A 124 -25.99 -5.75 0.57
N ALA A 125 -25.44 -6.96 0.64
CA ALA A 125 -26.21 -8.20 0.61
C ALA A 125 -27.08 -8.34 1.86
N TRP A 126 -26.57 -7.98 3.04
CA TRP A 126 -27.35 -7.89 4.28
C TRP A 126 -28.55 -6.95 4.13
N ARG A 127 -28.32 -5.78 3.57
CA ARG A 127 -29.37 -4.79 3.32
C ARG A 127 -30.42 -5.28 2.31
N ALA A 128 -29.97 -5.97 1.26
CA ALA A 128 -30.85 -6.55 0.24
C ALA A 128 -31.70 -7.69 0.81
N ALA A 129 -31.20 -8.43 1.80
CA ALA A 129 -31.92 -9.46 2.56
C ALA A 129 -32.85 -8.88 3.66
N GLY A 130 -33.21 -7.60 3.60
CA GLY A 130 -34.09 -6.96 4.56
C GLY A 130 -33.45 -6.65 5.93
N GLY A 131 -32.13 -6.76 6.06
CA GLY A 131 -31.42 -6.47 7.31
C GLY A 131 -31.51 -7.57 8.36
N THR A 132 -31.86 -8.81 7.99
CA THR A 132 -32.15 -9.91 8.93
C THR A 132 -30.98 -10.89 9.13
N SER A 133 -30.02 -10.96 8.19
CA SER A 133 -28.91 -11.91 8.27
C SER A 133 -27.82 -11.45 9.24
N ALA A 134 -27.80 -12.00 10.46
CA ALA A 134 -26.79 -11.70 11.48
C ALA A 134 -25.37 -12.04 10.98
N ARG A 135 -25.20 -13.12 10.19
CA ARG A 135 -23.90 -13.53 9.63
C ARG A 135 -23.35 -12.48 8.66
N LEU A 136 -24.18 -12.00 7.72
CA LEU A 136 -23.72 -10.99 6.74
C LEU A 136 -23.38 -9.66 7.44
N LEU A 137 -24.16 -9.28 8.47
CA LEU A 137 -23.84 -8.11 9.28
C LEU A 137 -22.50 -8.27 10.00
N ALA A 138 -22.32 -9.39 10.72
CA ALA A 138 -21.11 -9.66 11.48
C ALA A 138 -19.86 -9.66 10.58
N VAL A 139 -19.87 -10.46 9.50
CA VAL A 139 -18.74 -10.55 8.57
C VAL A 139 -18.47 -9.20 7.90
N GLY A 140 -19.52 -8.50 7.45
CA GLY A 140 -19.38 -7.19 6.85
C GLY A 140 -18.74 -6.16 7.79
N MET A 141 -19.20 -6.09 9.04
CA MET A 141 -18.66 -5.16 10.05
C MET A 141 -17.23 -5.51 10.45
N LEU A 142 -16.92 -6.78 10.66
CA LEU A 142 -15.54 -7.24 10.95
C LEU A 142 -14.59 -6.83 9.83
N LEU A 143 -14.95 -7.08 8.57
CA LEU A 143 -14.10 -6.78 7.43
C LEU A 143 -13.87 -5.27 7.26
N VAL A 144 -14.94 -4.44 7.23
CA VAL A 144 -14.76 -2.99 7.07
C VAL A 144 -14.02 -2.36 8.23
N SER A 145 -14.10 -2.94 9.43
CA SER A 145 -13.40 -2.45 10.60
C SER A 145 -11.94 -2.93 10.69
N THR A 146 -11.60 -4.04 10.04
CA THR A 146 -10.22 -4.51 9.90
C THR A 146 -9.43 -3.69 8.87
N ALA A 147 -10.08 -3.14 7.86
CA ALA A 147 -9.39 -2.39 6.79
C ALA A 147 -8.50 -1.25 7.32
N PRO A 148 -8.95 -0.37 8.27
CA PRO A 148 -8.08 0.66 8.84
C PRO A 148 -6.92 0.09 9.68
N LEU A 149 -7.00 -1.15 10.15
CA LEU A 149 -5.91 -1.85 10.83
C LEU A 149 -4.88 -2.45 9.86
N VAL A 150 -5.18 -2.46 8.57
CA VAL A 150 -4.23 -2.75 7.49
C VAL A 150 -3.62 -1.44 6.98
N LYS A 151 -4.47 -0.44 6.69
CA LYS A 151 -4.05 0.89 6.25
C LYS A 151 -4.92 1.94 6.93
N GLN A 152 -4.34 2.79 7.77
CA GLN A 152 -5.07 3.74 8.63
C GLN A 152 -6.09 4.60 7.86
N SER A 153 -5.80 4.91 6.61
CA SER A 153 -6.64 5.74 5.75
C SER A 153 -7.85 5.01 5.11
N ALA A 154 -7.95 3.68 5.25
CA ALA A 154 -9.01 2.88 4.62
C ALA A 154 -10.32 2.92 5.44
N VAL A 155 -10.96 4.09 5.51
CA VAL A 155 -12.16 4.35 6.31
C VAL A 155 -13.47 4.29 5.52
N GLU A 156 -13.41 4.16 4.21
CA GLU A 156 -14.57 4.20 3.31
C GLU A 156 -15.60 3.11 3.62
N GLY A 157 -15.13 1.93 4.04
CA GLY A 157 -16.00 0.83 4.45
C GLY A 157 -16.82 1.17 5.70
N LEU A 158 -16.25 1.86 6.67
CA LEU A 158 -16.93 2.31 7.88
C LEU A 158 -17.99 3.37 7.56
N LEU A 159 -17.71 4.33 6.67
CA LEU A 159 -18.70 5.33 6.26
C LEU A 159 -19.88 4.69 5.53
N VAL A 160 -19.62 3.71 4.66
CA VAL A 160 -20.69 2.93 4.01
C VAL A 160 -21.49 2.13 5.04
N ALA A 161 -20.83 1.51 6.02
CA ALA A 161 -21.51 0.78 7.09
C ALA A 161 -22.46 1.68 7.88
N VAL A 162 -22.04 2.90 8.23
CA VAL A 162 -22.90 3.88 8.90
C VAL A 162 -24.16 4.14 8.06
N VAL A 163 -24.03 4.41 6.76
CA VAL A 163 -25.17 4.71 5.87
C VAL A 163 -26.12 3.51 5.76
N LEU A 164 -25.60 2.29 5.74
CA LEU A 164 -26.41 1.09 5.58
C LEU A 164 -27.07 0.65 6.89
N VAL A 165 -26.38 0.75 8.03
CA VAL A 165 -26.84 0.23 9.33
C VAL A 165 -27.66 1.24 10.12
N ALA A 166 -27.32 2.54 10.06
CA ALA A 166 -27.97 3.57 10.87
C ALA A 166 -29.53 3.59 10.77
N PRO A 167 -30.15 3.30 9.63
CA PRO A 167 -31.62 3.22 9.54
C PRO A 167 -32.24 2.02 10.29
N HIS A 168 -31.42 1.02 10.71
CA HIS A 168 -31.89 -0.23 11.32
C HIS A 168 -31.55 -0.26 12.81
N ALA A 169 -32.43 0.33 13.64
CA ALA A 169 -32.21 0.51 15.09
C ALA A 169 -31.78 -0.79 15.80
N ARG A 170 -32.44 -1.93 15.48
CA ARG A 170 -32.15 -3.23 16.11
C ARG A 170 -30.77 -3.80 15.75
N SER A 171 -30.18 -3.35 14.65
CA SER A 171 -28.87 -3.84 14.16
C SER A 171 -27.71 -2.94 14.58
N ARG A 172 -27.96 -1.76 15.15
CA ARG A 172 -26.90 -0.79 15.50
C ARG A 172 -25.94 -1.34 16.56
N LEU A 173 -26.48 -1.86 17.66
CA LEU A 173 -25.66 -2.39 18.76
C LEU A 173 -24.85 -3.63 18.34
N PRO A 174 -25.46 -4.66 17.71
CA PRO A 174 -24.68 -5.77 17.16
C PRO A 174 -23.60 -5.34 16.16
N ALA A 175 -23.93 -4.41 15.25
CA ALA A 175 -22.96 -3.89 14.28
C ALA A 175 -21.78 -3.20 14.97
N PHE A 176 -22.04 -2.36 15.96
CA PHE A 176 -21.01 -1.70 16.75
C PHE A 176 -20.10 -2.72 17.46
N GLY A 177 -20.69 -3.75 18.09
CA GLY A 177 -19.92 -4.81 18.75
C GLY A 177 -18.98 -5.54 17.78
N TRP A 178 -19.47 -5.90 16.59
CA TRP A 178 -18.64 -6.52 15.56
C TRP A 178 -17.56 -5.57 14.99
N ALA A 179 -17.86 -4.28 14.87
CA ALA A 179 -16.87 -3.29 14.44
C ALA A 179 -15.78 -3.06 15.50
N LEU A 180 -16.14 -3.11 16.78
CA LEU A 180 -15.22 -2.87 17.89
C LEU A 180 -14.22 -4.02 18.06
N LEU A 181 -14.60 -5.25 17.75
CA LEU A 181 -13.80 -6.45 18.02
C LEU A 181 -12.38 -6.41 17.43
N PRO A 182 -12.16 -6.07 16.14
CA PRO A 182 -10.79 -5.97 15.58
C PRO A 182 -9.93 -4.93 16.31
N TRP A 183 -10.53 -3.81 16.72
CA TRP A 183 -9.82 -2.75 17.45
C TRP A 183 -9.45 -3.17 18.86
N LEU A 184 -10.33 -3.89 19.56
CA LEU A 184 -10.01 -4.45 20.88
C LEU A 184 -8.83 -5.43 20.80
N VAL A 185 -8.81 -6.28 19.77
CA VAL A 185 -7.69 -7.20 19.53
C VAL A 185 -6.41 -6.40 19.22
N ALA A 186 -6.49 -5.38 18.37
CA ALA A 186 -5.35 -4.55 18.00
C ALA A 186 -4.77 -3.79 19.21
N VAL A 187 -5.65 -3.20 20.04
CA VAL A 187 -5.22 -2.48 21.26
C VAL A 187 -4.64 -3.45 22.29
N ALA A 188 -5.27 -4.61 22.51
CA ALA A 188 -4.74 -5.61 23.43
C ALA A 188 -3.34 -6.09 23.00
N HIS A 189 -3.13 -6.31 21.70
CA HIS A 189 -1.81 -6.62 21.16
C HIS A 189 -0.85 -5.43 21.30
N GLY A 190 -1.30 -4.19 21.06
CA GLY A 190 -0.51 -2.98 21.27
C GLY A 190 -0.04 -2.81 22.73
N VAL A 191 -0.90 -3.16 23.69
CA VAL A 191 -0.50 -3.19 25.12
C VAL A 191 0.61 -4.23 25.37
N ALA A 192 0.50 -5.41 24.77
CA ALA A 192 1.51 -6.45 24.90
C ALA A 192 2.86 -6.07 24.26
N LEU A 193 2.85 -5.27 23.19
CA LEU A 193 4.05 -4.75 22.52
C LEU A 193 4.65 -3.51 23.18
N GLY A 194 3.94 -2.88 24.12
CA GLY A 194 4.26 -1.58 24.71
C GLY A 194 3.40 -0.48 24.06
N ILE A 195 2.37 -0.05 24.81
CA ILE A 195 1.31 0.84 24.28
C ILE A 195 1.85 2.15 23.71
N ASP A 196 2.89 2.75 24.32
CA ASP A 196 3.48 4.01 23.88
C ASP A 196 4.17 3.87 22.53
N ARG A 197 4.95 2.78 22.33
CA ARG A 197 5.62 2.48 21.05
C ARG A 197 4.60 2.20 19.96
N TRP A 198 3.59 1.38 20.27
CA TRP A 198 2.51 1.09 19.34
C TRP A 198 1.73 2.35 18.96
N TRP A 199 1.34 3.16 19.95
CA TRP A 199 0.61 4.41 19.69
C TRP A 199 1.43 5.38 18.85
N PHE A 200 2.71 5.57 19.22
CA PHE A 200 3.60 6.44 18.45
C PHE A 200 3.74 5.96 17.00
N ALA A 201 4.03 4.70 16.77
CA ALA A 201 4.23 4.17 15.41
C ALA A 201 2.95 4.23 14.56
N VAL A 202 1.80 3.82 15.12
CA VAL A 202 0.54 3.69 14.37
C VAL A 202 -0.19 5.02 14.21
N VAL A 203 -0.10 5.92 15.19
CA VAL A 203 -0.86 7.18 15.22
C VAL A 203 0.06 8.39 15.34
N GLY A 204 0.89 8.43 16.38
CA GLY A 204 1.67 9.62 16.77
C GLY A 204 2.61 10.08 15.66
N TYR A 205 3.36 9.17 15.06
CA TYR A 205 4.28 9.48 13.97
C TYR A 205 3.59 10.20 12.79
N ARG A 206 2.36 9.80 12.45
CA ARG A 206 1.59 10.44 11.37
C ARG A 206 1.03 11.81 11.73
N LEU A 207 0.84 12.08 13.02
CA LEU A 207 0.37 13.38 13.52
C LEU A 207 1.50 14.40 13.72
N HIS A 208 2.70 13.92 14.04
CA HIS A 208 3.88 14.76 14.33
C HIS A 208 4.86 14.83 13.16
N GLY A 209 4.71 13.94 12.18
CA GLY A 209 5.57 13.91 11.00
C GLY A 209 5.38 15.14 10.12
N GLU A 210 6.36 15.35 9.26
CA GLU A 210 6.43 16.49 8.35
C GLU A 210 5.14 16.72 7.57
N PRO A 211 4.70 17.96 7.42
CA PRO A 211 3.71 18.30 6.44
C PRO A 211 4.19 17.86 5.06
N ALA A 212 3.29 17.22 4.30
CA ALA A 212 3.58 16.67 2.96
C ALA A 212 4.15 17.70 1.97
N ALA A 213 3.95 18.99 2.27
CA ALA A 213 4.50 20.13 1.55
C ALA A 213 4.27 21.41 2.38
N ASP A 214 5.06 22.44 2.11
CA ASP A 214 4.95 23.75 2.76
C ASP A 214 3.61 24.42 2.39
N GLY A 215 2.63 24.25 3.26
CA GLY A 215 1.32 24.89 3.16
C GLY A 215 0.38 24.31 2.07
N LEU A 216 -0.73 25.02 1.88
CA LEU A 216 -1.79 24.60 0.95
C LEU A 216 -1.33 24.59 -0.53
N LEU A 217 -0.51 25.56 -0.91
CA LEU A 217 -0.05 25.68 -2.31
C LEU A 217 0.86 24.51 -2.70
N GLY A 218 1.81 24.13 -1.84
CA GLY A 218 2.66 22.96 -2.10
C GLY A 218 1.85 21.65 -2.18
N ARG A 219 0.81 21.49 -1.34
CA ARG A 219 -0.10 20.33 -1.44
C ARG A 219 -0.91 20.32 -2.74
N LEU A 220 -1.36 21.49 -3.20
CA LEU A 220 -2.05 21.62 -4.50
C LEU A 220 -1.10 21.29 -5.65
N GLU A 221 0.15 21.70 -5.57
CA GLU A 221 1.16 21.36 -6.57
C GLU A 221 1.38 19.85 -6.65
N LEU A 222 1.61 19.17 -5.51
CA LEU A 222 1.72 17.70 -5.46
C LEU A 222 0.48 17.01 -6.03
N PHE A 223 -0.71 17.52 -5.71
CA PHE A 223 -1.96 17.00 -6.27
C PHE A 223 -1.99 17.11 -7.78
N TRP A 224 -1.65 18.30 -8.34
CA TRP A 224 -1.65 18.52 -9.78
C TRP A 224 -0.54 17.76 -10.51
N GLN A 225 0.57 17.46 -9.87
CA GLN A 225 1.59 16.56 -10.41
C GLN A 225 1.12 15.12 -10.48
N ALA A 226 0.37 14.65 -9.46
CA ALA A 226 -0.13 13.27 -9.38
C ALA A 226 -1.33 13.00 -10.31
N VAL A 227 -2.24 13.94 -10.48
CA VAL A 227 -3.53 13.74 -11.19
C VAL A 227 -3.40 13.36 -12.67
N PRO A 228 -2.58 14.04 -13.51
CA PRO A 228 -2.58 13.75 -14.94
C PRO A 228 -2.17 12.31 -15.30
N PRO A 229 -1.07 11.75 -14.77
CA PRO A 229 -0.68 10.38 -15.09
C PRO A 229 -1.71 9.37 -14.57
N LEU A 230 -2.30 9.62 -13.40
CA LEU A 230 -3.33 8.76 -12.82
C LEU A 230 -4.66 8.84 -13.57
N ALA A 231 -5.02 10.03 -14.05
CA ALA A 231 -6.21 10.22 -14.86
C ALA A 231 -6.13 9.44 -16.18
N LEU A 232 -4.96 9.31 -16.78
CA LEU A 232 -4.75 8.49 -17.98
C LEU A 232 -5.00 7.01 -17.67
N ASP A 233 -4.45 6.49 -16.58
CA ASP A 233 -4.60 5.08 -16.19
C ASP A 233 -6.03 4.76 -15.73
N ALA A 234 -6.69 5.68 -15.02
CA ALA A 234 -8.07 5.55 -14.57
C ALA A 234 -9.10 6.07 -15.59
N ALA A 235 -8.67 6.64 -16.73
CA ALA A 235 -9.55 7.23 -17.74
C ALA A 235 -10.73 6.34 -18.16
N PRO A 236 -10.56 5.02 -18.31
CA PRO A 236 -11.69 4.14 -18.60
C PRO A 236 -12.81 4.21 -17.54
N LEU A 237 -12.45 4.21 -16.26
CA LEU A 237 -13.42 4.29 -15.17
C LEU A 237 -14.01 5.69 -15.04
N LEU A 238 -13.17 6.72 -15.18
CA LEU A 238 -13.60 8.11 -15.11
C LEU A 238 -14.58 8.45 -16.23
N ALA A 239 -14.31 8.02 -17.47
CA ALA A 239 -15.18 8.23 -18.62
C ALA A 239 -16.56 7.61 -18.39
N VAL A 240 -16.61 6.34 -17.93
CA VAL A 240 -17.88 5.67 -17.61
C VAL A 240 -18.57 6.36 -16.44
N GLY A 241 -17.84 6.74 -15.41
CA GLY A 241 -18.37 7.46 -14.23
C GLY A 241 -19.02 8.78 -14.62
N LEU A 242 -18.35 9.61 -15.42
CA LEU A 242 -18.84 10.91 -15.87
C LEU A 242 -20.12 10.79 -16.73
N VAL A 243 -20.13 9.87 -17.70
CA VAL A 243 -21.31 9.63 -18.53
C VAL A 243 -22.51 9.14 -17.73
N CYS A 244 -22.28 8.55 -16.56
CA CYS A 244 -23.28 7.86 -15.78
C CYS A 244 -23.70 8.54 -14.50
N VAL A 245 -23.02 9.63 -14.07
CA VAL A 245 -23.36 10.38 -12.84
C VAL A 245 -24.85 10.74 -12.79
N GLY A 246 -25.44 11.21 -13.91
CA GLY A 246 -26.86 11.53 -13.99
C GLY A 246 -27.83 10.30 -13.95
N ARG A 247 -27.29 9.08 -14.02
CA ARG A 247 -28.06 7.82 -14.05
C ARG A 247 -27.89 6.96 -12.78
N LEU A 248 -27.08 7.41 -11.84
CA LEU A 248 -26.91 6.79 -10.53
C LEU A 248 -28.24 6.95 -9.76
N SER A 249 -28.93 5.81 -9.58
CA SER A 249 -30.26 5.77 -8.99
C SER A 249 -30.25 6.00 -7.47
N ARG A 250 -31.40 5.87 -6.82
CA ARG A 250 -31.76 6.04 -5.40
C ARG A 250 -30.75 5.62 -4.32
N ARG A 251 -29.60 5.03 -4.67
CA ARG A 251 -28.53 4.62 -3.73
C ARG A 251 -27.35 5.60 -3.69
N HIS A 252 -27.54 6.83 -4.15
CA HIS A 252 -26.53 7.88 -4.16
C HIS A 252 -25.78 8.06 -2.82
N ARG A 253 -26.45 7.84 -1.68
CA ARG A 253 -25.83 7.96 -0.35
C ARG A 253 -24.73 6.92 -0.10
N VAL A 254 -24.89 5.68 -0.58
CA VAL A 254 -23.88 4.63 -0.46
C VAL A 254 -22.65 4.97 -1.30
N TYR A 255 -22.87 5.38 -2.55
CA TYR A 255 -21.77 5.79 -3.43
C TYR A 255 -21.06 7.04 -2.90
N ALA A 256 -21.81 8.02 -2.39
CA ALA A 256 -21.26 9.23 -1.81
C ALA A 256 -20.43 8.93 -0.55
N ALA A 257 -20.90 8.05 0.34
CA ALA A 257 -20.15 7.63 1.52
C ALA A 257 -18.86 6.88 1.15
N TRP A 258 -18.95 5.99 0.15
CA TRP A 258 -17.76 5.25 -0.34
C TRP A 258 -16.74 6.20 -0.97
N LEU A 259 -17.21 7.11 -1.82
CA LEU A 259 -16.35 8.15 -2.44
C LEU A 259 -15.72 9.05 -1.38
N ALA A 260 -16.51 9.56 -0.43
CA ALA A 260 -16.00 10.45 0.61
C ALA A 260 -14.92 9.76 1.45
N GLY A 261 -15.14 8.51 1.84
CA GLY A 261 -14.14 7.74 2.58
C GLY A 261 -12.87 7.47 1.78
N GLY A 262 -13.01 7.07 0.52
CA GLY A 262 -11.85 6.88 -0.36
C GLY A 262 -11.07 8.18 -0.61
N LEU A 263 -11.76 9.33 -0.76
CA LEU A 263 -11.11 10.63 -0.87
C LEU A 263 -10.40 11.03 0.43
N VAL A 264 -10.95 10.71 1.61
CA VAL A 264 -10.22 10.89 2.88
C VAL A 264 -8.91 10.10 2.85
N GLY A 265 -8.92 8.88 2.32
CA GLY A 265 -7.72 8.07 2.18
C GLY A 265 -6.68 8.68 1.23
N VAL A 266 -7.12 9.22 0.11
CA VAL A 266 -6.23 9.85 -0.88
C VAL A 266 -5.66 11.17 -0.38
N ILE A 267 -6.51 12.01 0.24
CA ILE A 267 -6.16 13.40 0.61
C ILE A 267 -5.51 13.45 2.00
N GLY A 268 -5.88 12.56 2.91
CA GLY A 268 -5.54 12.64 4.33
C GLY A 268 -4.06 12.70 4.63
N GLY A 269 -3.22 12.00 3.85
CA GLY A 269 -1.75 12.05 4.00
C GLY A 269 -1.08 13.23 3.29
N GLY A 270 -1.78 13.93 2.39
CA GLY A 270 -1.28 15.09 1.62
C GLY A 270 -0.10 14.81 0.68
N LEU A 271 0.29 13.54 0.50
CA LEU A 271 1.43 13.12 -0.33
C LEU A 271 1.02 12.71 -1.74
N PHE A 272 -0.24 12.37 -1.93
CA PHE A 272 -0.84 11.97 -3.21
C PHE A 272 -0.09 10.88 -3.98
N HIS A 273 0.58 9.94 -3.28
CA HIS A 273 1.25 8.83 -3.93
C HIS A 273 0.30 8.07 -4.88
N PRO A 274 0.79 7.56 -6.01
CA PRO A 274 -0.05 6.90 -7.01
C PRO A 274 -0.92 5.78 -6.45
N HIS A 275 -0.39 4.94 -5.57
CA HIS A 275 -1.12 3.83 -4.97
C HIS A 275 -2.27 4.25 -4.03
N TYR A 276 -2.30 5.48 -3.51
CA TYR A 276 -3.44 5.95 -2.70
C TYR A 276 -4.76 5.92 -3.49
N TRP A 277 -4.70 6.13 -4.80
CA TRP A 277 -5.86 6.15 -5.68
C TRP A 277 -6.47 4.76 -5.90
N LEU A 278 -5.78 3.68 -5.52
CA LEU A 278 -6.30 2.32 -5.54
C LEU A 278 -7.56 2.17 -4.69
N GLN A 279 -7.72 2.97 -3.62
CA GLN A 279 -8.91 2.95 -2.76
C GLN A 279 -10.18 3.36 -3.53
N LEU A 280 -10.07 4.14 -4.60
CA LEU A 280 -11.21 4.58 -5.40
C LEU A 280 -11.58 3.60 -6.52
N LEU A 281 -10.68 2.71 -6.93
CA LEU A 281 -10.91 1.80 -8.05
C LEU A 281 -12.10 0.85 -7.84
N PRO A 282 -12.29 0.21 -6.67
CA PRO A 282 -13.43 -0.68 -6.45
C PRO A 282 -14.76 0.04 -6.60
N LEU A 283 -14.89 1.24 -6.05
CA LEU A 283 -16.08 2.07 -6.22
C LEU A 283 -16.29 2.42 -7.69
N GLY A 284 -15.25 2.90 -8.37
CA GLY A 284 -15.30 3.27 -9.79
C GLY A 284 -15.77 2.09 -10.65
N ALA A 285 -15.24 0.90 -10.41
CA ALA A 285 -15.62 -0.31 -11.12
C ALA A 285 -17.08 -0.73 -10.86
N VAL A 286 -17.55 -0.66 -9.59
CA VAL A 286 -18.94 -0.96 -9.22
C VAL A 286 -19.90 0.04 -9.89
N VAL A 287 -19.61 1.33 -9.79
CA VAL A 287 -20.43 2.39 -10.39
C VAL A 287 -20.48 2.22 -11.92
N ALA A 288 -19.33 2.01 -12.55
CA ALA A 288 -19.23 1.82 -14.00
C ALA A 288 -20.00 0.57 -14.47
N GLY A 289 -19.85 -0.56 -13.75
CA GLY A 289 -20.58 -1.79 -14.08
C GLY A 289 -22.09 -1.65 -13.95
N VAL A 290 -22.56 -0.99 -12.88
CA VAL A 290 -24.00 -0.69 -12.67
C VAL A 290 -24.54 0.25 -13.74
N ALA A 291 -23.74 1.20 -14.16
CA ALA A 291 -24.13 2.19 -15.15
C ALA A 291 -24.20 1.61 -16.57
N LEU A 292 -23.22 0.78 -16.96
CA LEU A 292 -23.16 0.13 -18.27
C LEU A 292 -24.42 -0.67 -18.58
N VAL A 293 -24.95 -1.43 -17.61
CA VAL A 293 -26.17 -2.24 -17.83
C VAL A 293 -27.46 -1.42 -17.96
N ARG A 294 -27.40 -0.13 -17.61
CA ARG A 294 -28.50 0.81 -17.75
C ARG A 294 -28.42 1.66 -19.00
N MET A 295 -27.31 1.58 -19.73
CA MET A 295 -27.12 2.30 -20.98
C MET A 295 -27.85 1.62 -22.15
N PRO A 296 -28.28 2.37 -23.16
CA PRO A 296 -28.62 1.79 -24.46
C PRO A 296 -27.46 0.96 -25.00
N ARG A 297 -27.75 -0.21 -25.61
CA ARG A 297 -26.72 -1.16 -26.07
C ARG A 297 -25.60 -0.50 -26.90
N ARG A 298 -25.96 0.43 -27.81
CA ARG A 298 -24.96 1.12 -28.65
C ARG A 298 -24.01 2.01 -27.83
N ALA A 299 -24.54 2.74 -26.84
CA ALA A 299 -23.72 3.58 -25.96
C ALA A 299 -22.83 2.71 -25.06
N GLY A 300 -23.36 1.61 -24.50
CA GLY A 300 -22.59 0.68 -23.72
C GLY A 300 -21.47 0.01 -24.53
N ALA A 301 -21.74 -0.38 -25.77
CA ALA A 301 -20.72 -0.93 -26.67
C ALA A 301 -19.61 0.10 -26.97
N ALA A 302 -19.96 1.37 -27.25
CA ALA A 302 -18.98 2.43 -27.49
C ALA A 302 -18.07 2.67 -26.27
N VAL A 303 -18.64 2.63 -25.06
CA VAL A 303 -17.86 2.73 -23.81
C VAL A 303 -16.91 1.54 -23.66
N VAL A 304 -17.36 0.30 -23.87
CA VAL A 304 -16.52 -0.89 -23.79
C VAL A 304 -15.38 -0.82 -24.81
N VAL A 305 -15.65 -0.39 -26.03
CA VAL A 305 -14.62 -0.21 -27.07
C VAL A 305 -13.62 0.89 -26.64
N GLY A 306 -14.09 2.03 -26.13
CA GLY A 306 -13.22 3.09 -25.63
C GLY A 306 -12.31 2.61 -24.48
N VAL A 307 -12.87 1.84 -23.53
CA VAL A 307 -12.11 1.20 -22.47
C VAL A 307 -11.06 0.22 -23.00
N ALA A 308 -11.42 -0.60 -23.96
CA ALA A 308 -10.50 -1.55 -24.60
C ALA A 308 -9.37 -0.83 -25.34
N VAL A 309 -9.66 0.25 -26.06
CA VAL A 309 -8.66 1.08 -26.75
C VAL A 309 -7.69 1.71 -25.77
N LEU A 310 -8.17 2.28 -24.66
CA LEU A 310 -7.32 2.83 -23.61
C LEU A 310 -6.43 1.76 -22.93
N ALA A 311 -6.99 0.55 -22.72
CA ALA A 311 -6.22 -0.56 -22.18
C ALA A 311 -5.15 -1.11 -23.14
N VAL A 312 -5.40 -1.05 -24.46
CA VAL A 312 -4.38 -1.38 -25.48
C VAL A 312 -3.18 -0.44 -25.39
N GLY A 313 -3.36 0.81 -24.92
CA GLY A 313 -2.25 1.73 -24.69
C GLY A 313 -1.19 1.21 -23.70
N TRP A 314 -1.57 0.30 -22.79
CA TRP A 314 -0.62 -0.32 -21.85
C TRP A 314 0.00 -1.63 -22.37
N ALA A 315 -0.60 -2.24 -23.38
CA ALA A 315 -0.17 -3.56 -23.87
C ALA A 315 1.28 -3.58 -24.36
N PRO A 316 1.78 -2.61 -25.14
CA PRO A 316 3.18 -2.57 -25.55
C PRO A 316 4.13 -2.49 -24.36
N PHE A 317 3.86 -1.58 -23.41
CA PHE A 317 4.63 -1.41 -22.19
C PHE A 317 4.70 -2.71 -21.37
N LEU A 318 3.57 -3.38 -21.19
CA LEU A 318 3.51 -4.65 -20.46
C LEU A 318 4.13 -5.83 -21.23
N ALA A 319 4.27 -5.73 -22.56
CA ALA A 319 4.74 -6.85 -23.40
C ALA A 319 6.26 -6.82 -23.62
N THR A 320 6.90 -5.67 -23.71
CA THR A 320 8.26 -5.52 -24.24
C THR A 320 9.32 -5.15 -23.21
N GLY A 321 8.96 -4.51 -22.09
CA GLY A 321 9.92 -4.08 -21.07
C GLY A 321 10.46 -5.23 -20.22
N SER A 322 11.70 -5.12 -19.76
CA SER A 322 12.20 -5.96 -18.66
C SER A 322 11.42 -5.67 -17.38
N PRO A 323 11.35 -6.59 -16.41
CA PRO A 323 10.71 -6.31 -15.13
C PRO A 323 11.23 -5.05 -14.42
N ALA A 324 12.54 -4.83 -14.43
CA ALA A 324 13.18 -3.65 -13.83
C ALA A 324 12.81 -2.36 -14.55
N GLU A 325 12.84 -2.36 -15.89
CA GLU A 325 12.40 -1.21 -16.71
C GLU A 325 10.93 -0.87 -16.48
N LEU A 326 10.06 -1.89 -16.36
CA LEU A 326 8.64 -1.70 -16.09
C LEU A 326 8.41 -0.97 -14.76
N VAL A 327 9.19 -1.30 -13.73
CA VAL A 327 9.10 -0.61 -12.42
C VAL A 327 9.64 0.80 -12.51
N SER A 328 10.82 0.98 -13.09
CA SER A 328 11.47 2.27 -13.22
C SER A 328 10.61 3.27 -14.01
N GLU A 329 10.05 2.86 -15.16
CA GLU A 329 9.12 3.71 -15.92
C GLU A 329 7.80 3.98 -15.18
N ALA A 330 7.27 2.98 -14.48
CA ALA A 330 6.00 3.10 -13.77
C ALA A 330 6.10 4.04 -12.56
N THR A 331 7.18 3.95 -11.80
CA THR A 331 7.37 4.69 -10.56
C THR A 331 8.21 5.95 -10.72
N GLY A 332 8.99 6.06 -11.80
CA GLY A 332 9.99 7.11 -11.99
C GLY A 332 11.21 6.96 -11.06
N ASP A 333 11.34 5.84 -10.36
CA ASP A 333 12.41 5.60 -9.37
C ASP A 333 13.33 4.45 -9.82
N GLN A 334 14.52 4.81 -10.30
CA GLN A 334 15.54 3.85 -10.76
C GLN A 334 16.10 2.99 -9.61
N ARG A 335 16.09 3.49 -8.37
CA ARG A 335 16.59 2.75 -7.20
C ARG A 335 15.77 1.51 -6.90
N LEU A 336 14.48 1.49 -7.30
CA LEU A 336 13.64 0.30 -7.18
C LEU A 336 14.08 -0.81 -8.13
N ALA A 337 14.59 -0.45 -9.31
CA ALA A 337 15.09 -1.42 -10.27
C ALA A 337 16.40 -2.07 -9.80
N SER A 338 17.28 -1.29 -9.16
CA SER A 338 18.60 -1.74 -8.70
C SER A 338 18.62 -2.32 -7.28
N ALA A 339 17.52 -2.25 -6.54
CA ALA A 339 17.48 -2.72 -5.14
C ALA A 339 17.79 -4.22 -4.99
N GLU A 340 17.42 -5.04 -5.99
CA GLU A 340 17.74 -6.47 -6.00
C GLU A 340 19.23 -6.71 -6.20
N ASP A 341 19.85 -6.02 -7.14
CA ASP A 341 21.30 -6.16 -7.42
C ASP A 341 22.12 -5.57 -6.26
N LEU A 342 21.68 -4.46 -5.69
CA LEU A 342 22.28 -3.88 -4.48
C LEU A 342 22.22 -4.85 -3.28
N GLY A 343 21.08 -5.49 -3.09
CA GLY A 343 20.92 -6.48 -2.02
C GLY A 343 21.83 -7.70 -2.23
N ARG A 344 21.95 -8.21 -3.46
CA ARG A 344 22.86 -9.32 -3.78
C ARG A 344 24.32 -8.93 -3.54
N GLU A 345 24.74 -7.74 -3.96
CA GLU A 345 26.10 -7.26 -3.70
C GLU A 345 26.39 -7.17 -2.20
N LEU A 346 25.45 -6.65 -1.40
CA LEU A 346 25.60 -6.65 0.05
C LEU A 346 25.72 -8.08 0.63
N ALA A 347 24.95 -9.03 0.10
CA ALA A 347 25.04 -10.42 0.50
C ALA A 347 26.39 -11.07 0.14
N ASP A 348 26.93 -10.73 -1.03
CA ASP A 348 28.23 -11.27 -1.49
C ASP A 348 29.42 -10.68 -0.72
N LEU A 349 29.26 -9.48 -0.16
CA LEU A 349 30.28 -8.78 0.62
C LEU A 349 30.24 -9.08 2.13
N THR A 350 29.25 -9.85 2.59
CA THR A 350 29.03 -10.09 4.04
C THR A 350 28.67 -11.53 4.33
N ASP A 351 29.01 -12.00 5.53
CA ASP A 351 28.56 -13.29 6.04
C ASP A 351 27.09 -13.25 6.51
N PRO A 352 26.38 -14.39 6.60
CA PRO A 352 24.95 -14.44 6.95
C PRO A 352 24.56 -13.81 8.28
N ASP A 353 25.44 -13.78 9.24
CA ASP A 353 25.25 -13.23 10.60
C ASP A 353 25.74 -11.78 10.75
N GLU A 354 26.31 -11.22 9.68
CA GLU A 354 26.79 -9.84 9.68
C GLU A 354 25.67 -8.85 9.38
N ARG A 355 25.82 -7.63 9.92
CA ARG A 355 24.85 -6.55 9.78
C ARG A 355 25.21 -5.62 8.62
N VAL A 356 24.17 -5.13 7.93
CA VAL A 356 24.32 -4.18 6.84
C VAL A 356 23.52 -2.91 7.08
N LEU A 357 23.98 -1.80 6.49
CA LEU A 357 23.26 -0.53 6.51
C LEU A 357 23.02 -0.06 5.06
N VAL A 358 21.78 0.28 4.73
CA VAL A 358 21.44 1.01 3.51
C VAL A 358 21.05 2.43 3.89
N VAL A 359 21.87 3.39 3.50
CA VAL A 359 21.66 4.80 3.84
C VAL A 359 20.47 5.31 3.04
N TRP A 360 19.36 5.29 3.67
CA TRP A 360 18.03 5.81 3.51
C TRP A 360 17.35 5.83 2.14
N ALA A 361 17.43 4.81 1.42
CA ALA A 361 16.52 4.54 0.30
C ALA A 361 16.58 3.06 0.03
N ALA A 362 15.73 2.54 -0.82
CA ALA A 362 15.79 1.14 -1.22
C ALA A 362 15.69 0.15 -0.03
N ALA A 363 14.70 0.33 0.86
CA ALA A 363 14.43 -0.61 1.96
C ALA A 363 14.28 -2.07 1.47
N SER A 364 13.91 -2.28 0.19
CA SER A 364 13.88 -3.59 -0.45
C SER A 364 15.26 -4.23 -0.64
N ALA A 365 16.36 -3.48 -0.63
CA ALA A 365 17.71 -4.06 -0.71
C ALA A 365 18.00 -4.98 0.49
N TYR A 366 17.53 -4.65 1.69
CA TYR A 366 17.63 -5.54 2.85
C TYR A 366 16.93 -6.89 2.64
N ALA A 367 15.79 -6.88 1.93
CA ALA A 367 15.04 -8.09 1.62
C ALA A 367 15.83 -9.05 0.71
N TYR A 368 16.63 -8.52 -0.20
CA TYR A 368 17.47 -9.30 -1.09
C TYR A 368 18.82 -9.63 -0.49
N ALA A 369 19.35 -8.77 0.38
CA ALA A 369 20.57 -9.05 1.11
C ALA A 369 20.40 -10.24 2.07
N GLY A 370 19.22 -10.40 2.66
CA GLY A 370 18.98 -11.42 3.68
C GLY A 370 19.90 -11.26 4.90
N ARG A 371 20.31 -10.03 5.19
CA ARG A 371 21.17 -9.67 6.32
C ARG A 371 20.40 -8.85 7.33
N GLU A 372 20.83 -8.88 8.59
CA GLU A 372 20.25 -8.09 9.64
C GLU A 372 20.50 -6.60 9.39
N PRO A 373 19.46 -5.75 9.34
CA PRO A 373 19.64 -4.30 9.28
C PRO A 373 20.29 -3.76 10.55
N ALA A 374 21.32 -2.91 10.39
CA ALA A 374 21.96 -2.24 11.52
C ALA A 374 21.10 -1.13 12.18
N THR A 375 19.90 -0.89 11.68
CA THR A 375 18.97 0.11 12.18
C THR A 375 17.54 -0.42 12.18
N PRO A 376 16.68 -0.01 13.14
CA PRO A 376 15.24 -0.31 13.06
C PRO A 376 14.54 0.45 11.94
N TYR A 377 15.12 1.55 11.44
CA TYR A 377 14.50 2.47 10.49
C TYR A 377 14.95 2.19 9.06
N LEU A 378 14.14 1.52 8.27
CA LEU A 378 14.50 1.09 6.91
C LEU A 378 14.19 2.14 5.83
N TRP A 379 13.41 3.17 6.14
CA TRP A 379 12.99 4.21 5.20
C TRP A 379 13.55 5.58 5.56
N PHE A 380 13.71 6.44 4.54
CA PHE A 380 14.19 7.81 4.68
C PHE A 380 13.38 8.66 5.68
N ARG A 381 12.05 8.60 5.59
CA ARG A 381 11.19 9.47 6.40
C ARG A 381 11.27 9.23 7.91
N PRO A 382 11.24 7.99 8.42
CA PRO A 382 11.46 7.73 9.84
C PRO A 382 12.77 8.28 10.34
N VAL A 383 13.86 8.11 9.57
CA VAL A 383 15.17 8.62 9.97
C VAL A 383 15.17 10.15 10.05
N ARG A 384 14.44 10.82 9.15
CA ARG A 384 14.38 12.29 9.11
C ARG A 384 13.48 12.91 10.18
N TYR A 385 12.37 12.22 10.57
CA TYR A 385 11.31 12.81 11.38
C TYR A 385 11.13 12.19 12.77
N ILE A 386 11.89 11.16 13.10
CA ILE A 386 11.95 10.63 14.47
C ILE A 386 13.17 11.24 15.14
N ASP A 387 12.93 11.98 16.22
CA ASP A 387 14.00 12.61 17.00
C ASP A 387 15.03 11.57 17.44
N GLY A 388 16.30 11.85 17.18
CA GLY A 388 17.42 10.97 17.52
C GLY A 388 17.64 9.81 16.56
N ALA A 389 16.82 9.62 15.52
CA ALA A 389 16.98 8.47 14.61
C ALA A 389 18.20 8.57 13.70
N ALA A 390 18.52 9.76 13.21
CA ALA A 390 19.73 10.01 12.42
C ALA A 390 20.98 9.87 13.28
N GLU A 391 20.98 10.45 14.46
CA GLU A 391 22.05 10.32 15.44
C GLU A 391 22.31 8.88 15.83
N ALA A 392 21.24 8.08 16.06
CA ALA A 392 21.38 6.66 16.38
C ALA A 392 22.06 5.87 15.26
N ILE A 393 21.87 6.24 13.98
CA ILE A 393 22.57 5.62 12.85
C ILE A 393 24.05 5.99 12.84
N VAL A 394 24.37 7.25 13.13
CA VAL A 394 25.78 7.71 13.26
C VAL A 394 26.46 6.96 14.40
N ASP A 395 25.81 6.85 15.55
CA ASP A 395 26.31 6.11 16.72
C ASP A 395 26.51 4.61 16.41
N GLU A 396 25.64 4.01 15.63
CA GLU A 396 25.78 2.62 15.19
C GLU A 396 27.02 2.42 14.33
N VAL A 397 27.25 3.31 13.37
CA VAL A 397 28.46 3.29 12.50
C VAL A 397 29.72 3.62 13.30
N ALA A 398 29.65 4.45 14.32
CA ALA A 398 30.76 4.79 15.22
C ALA A 398 31.05 3.70 16.26
N GLY A 399 30.09 2.83 16.53
CA GLY A 399 30.11 1.87 17.63
C GLY A 399 31.23 0.83 17.60
N VAL A 400 31.21 -0.05 18.58
CA VAL A 400 32.19 -1.13 18.74
C VAL A 400 31.94 -2.25 17.74
N ASP A 401 30.68 -2.48 17.38
CA ASP A 401 30.23 -3.50 16.43
C ASP A 401 29.47 -2.82 15.27
N PRO A 402 30.14 -2.09 14.36
CA PRO A 402 29.50 -1.38 13.27
C PRO A 402 29.03 -2.34 12.17
N PRO A 403 28.11 -1.91 11.27
CA PRO A 403 27.73 -2.72 10.12
C PRO A 403 28.94 -3.06 9.25
N THR A 404 29.05 -4.32 8.81
CA THR A 404 30.16 -4.80 7.97
C THR A 404 30.14 -4.14 6.59
N ALA A 405 28.95 -3.91 6.02
CA ALA A 405 28.81 -3.21 4.76
C ALA A 405 27.76 -2.09 4.82
N VAL A 406 28.05 -0.99 4.11
CA VAL A 406 27.20 0.20 4.02
C VAL A 406 27.00 0.56 2.56
N ALA A 407 25.73 0.58 2.12
CA ALA A 407 25.35 1.09 0.81
C ALA A 407 24.80 2.52 0.95
N VAL A 408 25.33 3.45 0.18
CA VAL A 408 24.95 4.88 0.25
C VAL A 408 24.03 5.22 -0.92
N ALA A 409 22.75 4.92 -0.75
CA ALA A 409 21.72 5.14 -1.78
C ALA A 409 21.26 6.60 -1.89
N GLN A 410 21.57 7.43 -0.90
CA GLN A 410 21.40 8.89 -0.93
C GLN A 410 22.53 9.58 -0.17
N PRO A 411 22.86 10.85 -0.50
CA PRO A 411 23.90 11.61 0.19
C PRO A 411 23.67 11.61 1.71
N PRO A 412 24.66 11.24 2.53
CA PRO A 412 24.56 11.25 3.99
C PRO A 412 24.17 12.61 4.56
N ASP A 413 24.66 13.68 3.98
CA ASP A 413 24.47 15.08 4.43
C ASP A 413 23.00 15.53 4.42
N LEU A 414 22.11 14.80 3.73
CA LEU A 414 20.67 15.07 3.77
C LEU A 414 20.05 14.82 5.14
N LEU A 415 20.66 13.94 5.95
CA LEU A 415 20.15 13.57 7.28
C LEU A 415 21.16 13.86 8.38
N ASP A 416 22.44 13.93 8.04
CA ASP A 416 23.53 14.33 8.91
C ASP A 416 24.27 15.54 8.32
N PRO A 417 23.73 16.77 8.42
CA PRO A 417 24.37 17.99 7.91
C PRO A 417 25.70 18.29 8.62
N GLY A 418 25.96 17.70 9.78
CA GLY A 418 27.25 17.79 10.49
C GLY A 418 28.38 17.05 9.81
N GLY A 419 28.05 16.10 8.92
CA GLY A 419 29.00 15.30 8.15
C GLY A 419 29.73 14.25 8.97
N ASP A 420 29.22 13.88 10.14
CA ASP A 420 29.82 12.85 10.99
C ASP A 420 29.78 11.49 10.32
N LEU A 421 28.65 11.14 9.69
CA LEU A 421 28.52 9.88 8.95
C LEU A 421 29.49 9.82 7.77
N SER A 422 29.59 10.87 6.97
CA SER A 422 30.55 10.95 5.85
C SER A 422 31.99 10.76 6.32
N ARG A 423 32.37 11.42 7.43
CA ARG A 423 33.71 11.26 8.04
C ARG A 423 33.95 9.84 8.56
N LEU A 424 32.99 9.21 9.20
CA LEU A 424 33.08 7.85 9.70
C LEU A 424 33.24 6.84 8.55
N LEU A 425 32.50 7.02 7.45
CA LEU A 425 32.63 6.20 6.26
C LEU A 425 34.05 6.31 5.68
N GLU A 426 34.62 7.50 5.55
CA GLU A 426 36.00 7.70 5.08
C GLU A 426 37.04 7.07 6.00
N GLN A 427 36.85 7.19 7.31
CA GLN A 427 37.83 6.73 8.31
C GLN A 427 37.78 5.21 8.49
N ARG A 428 36.59 4.62 8.59
CA ARG A 428 36.39 3.22 9.01
C ARG A 428 36.13 2.27 7.87
N TYR A 429 35.70 2.76 6.70
CA TYR A 429 35.31 1.92 5.57
C TYR A 429 36.19 2.17 4.35
N ARG A 430 36.21 1.19 3.47
CA ARG A 430 36.82 1.30 2.14
C ARG A 430 35.79 1.06 1.06
N PRO A 431 35.86 1.71 -0.11
CA PRO A 431 35.01 1.37 -1.24
C PRO A 431 35.22 -0.09 -1.64
N ALA A 432 34.11 -0.79 -1.90
CA ALA A 432 34.11 -2.19 -2.34
C ALA A 432 33.47 -2.35 -3.71
N ALA A 433 32.34 -1.72 -3.96
CA ALA A 433 31.58 -1.80 -5.21
C ALA A 433 30.81 -0.52 -5.51
N THR A 434 30.26 -0.44 -6.73
CA THR A 434 29.24 0.54 -7.10
C THR A 434 28.18 -0.19 -7.91
N VAL A 435 26.93 -0.20 -7.43
CA VAL A 435 25.79 -0.86 -8.07
C VAL A 435 24.84 0.21 -8.58
N ASP A 436 24.69 0.34 -9.88
CA ASP A 436 23.83 1.33 -10.55
C ASP A 436 24.00 2.77 -10.00
N GLY A 437 25.26 3.16 -9.74
CA GLY A 437 25.58 4.47 -9.18
C GLY A 437 25.48 4.57 -7.66
N VAL A 438 25.07 3.53 -6.95
CA VAL A 438 25.07 3.46 -5.49
C VAL A 438 26.40 2.91 -5.00
N PRO A 439 27.24 3.71 -4.31
CA PRO A 439 28.50 3.23 -3.76
C PRO A 439 28.24 2.32 -2.55
N VAL A 440 29.00 1.22 -2.50
CA VAL A 440 29.01 0.25 -1.42
C VAL A 440 30.39 0.24 -0.77
N PHE A 441 30.39 0.31 0.54
CA PHE A 441 31.58 0.34 1.36
C PHE A 441 31.61 -0.88 2.30
N VAL A 442 32.80 -1.38 2.61
CA VAL A 442 33.00 -2.42 3.62
C VAL A 442 33.93 -1.94 4.71
N LEU A 443 33.72 -2.43 5.92
CA LEU A 443 34.53 -2.10 7.10
C LEU A 443 36.02 -2.44 6.82
N LYS A 444 36.91 -1.56 7.25
CA LYS A 444 38.35 -1.83 7.24
C LYS A 444 38.70 -2.84 8.34
N GLU A 445 39.51 -3.79 8.05
CA GLU A 445 40.09 -4.74 9.03
C GLU A 445 40.92 -4.02 10.10
#